data_9b5294d43ee79c442857abdc2ff94043
#
_entry.id   9b5294d43ee79c442857abdc2ff94043
#
_cell.length_a   1.000
_cell.length_b   1.000
_cell.length_c   1.000
_cell.angle_alpha   90.00
_cell.angle_beta   90.00
_cell.angle_gamma   90.00
#
_symmetry.space_group_name_H-M   'P 1'
#
loop_
_entity.id
_entity.type
_entity.pdbx_description
1 polymer ?
#
loop_
_entity_poly.entity_id
_entity_poly.type
_entity_poly.pdbx_seq_one_letter_code
_entity_poly.pdbx_strand_id
1 'polypeptide(L)'
;MTPERADSGATERMLPLFPLHTVLLPGAHLPLHIFEPRYRQLTADLTGERFPEPLFGVVAIRTSLIREVESLDHVHPIGCGALLREAKRLSDGRFDIVTTGTRRFRLLDIETRAAPYLMAKVSWLDDTPMPPAKPDLAARLGDIARAAHHRYCASAWERDGWQSPAPDTDLRELAYLLAGDCLLPLDDRQALLEERHPLRRLRTVCRLLNREAGFLSKLHAVPVPFTDVDAPVAPNMN
;
A
#
# COMPACT_ATOMS: atom_id res chain seq x y z
N MET A 1 -10.08 -34.80 1.41
CA MET A 1 -10.53 -33.39 1.48
C MET A 1 -10.52 -32.99 2.95
N THR A 2 -9.38 -32.48 3.42
CA THR A 2 -9.18 -32.10 4.83
C THR A 2 -9.63 -30.65 4.98
N PRO A 3 -10.51 -30.31 5.90
CA PRO A 3 -10.92 -28.93 6.10
C PRO A 3 -9.73 -28.12 6.60
N GLU A 4 -9.47 -27.04 5.90
CA GLU A 4 -8.52 -25.99 6.25
C GLU A 4 -8.84 -25.51 7.68
N ARG A 5 -7.90 -25.68 8.59
CA ARG A 5 -8.03 -25.21 9.98
C ARG A 5 -8.27 -23.70 9.95
N ALA A 6 -9.43 -23.30 10.39
CA ALA A 6 -9.74 -21.90 10.66
C ALA A 6 -8.63 -21.30 11.52
N ASP A 7 -8.11 -20.16 11.07
CA ASP A 7 -7.11 -19.32 11.76
C ASP A 7 -7.76 -18.75 13.04
N SER A 8 -7.69 -19.54 14.13
CA SER A 8 -8.39 -19.28 15.39
C SER A 8 -7.60 -18.28 16.27
N GLY A 9 -7.40 -17.07 15.80
CA GLY A 9 -6.70 -16.02 16.56
C GLY A 9 -6.78 -14.62 15.94
N ALA A 10 -7.32 -14.49 14.75
CA ALA A 10 -7.40 -13.21 14.05
C ALA A 10 -8.52 -12.35 14.65
N THR A 11 -8.16 -11.30 15.39
CA THR A 11 -9.12 -10.34 15.96
C THR A 11 -9.83 -9.60 14.84
N GLU A 12 -11.13 -9.83 14.69
CA GLU A 12 -11.98 -9.07 13.78
C GLU A 12 -12.17 -7.64 14.30
N ARG A 13 -12.21 -6.68 13.37
CA ARG A 13 -12.40 -5.26 13.68
C ARG A 13 -13.22 -4.59 12.58
N MET A 14 -14.01 -3.60 12.97
CA MET A 14 -14.62 -2.67 12.03
C MET A 14 -13.69 -1.49 11.79
N LEU A 15 -13.41 -1.18 10.52
CA LEU A 15 -12.61 -0.03 10.10
C LEU A 15 -13.37 0.78 9.05
N PRO A 16 -13.24 2.12 9.03
CA PRO A 16 -13.57 2.89 7.82
C PRO A 16 -12.75 2.36 6.64
N LEU A 17 -13.33 2.29 5.45
CA LEU A 17 -12.67 1.76 4.25
C LEU A 17 -12.53 2.84 3.20
N PHE A 18 -11.34 2.91 2.62
CA PHE A 18 -11.02 3.81 1.51
C PHE A 18 -10.49 3.01 0.32
N PRO A 19 -11.35 2.64 -0.63
CA PRO A 19 -10.92 2.01 -1.87
C PRO A 19 -10.17 3.00 -2.76
N LEU A 20 -9.04 2.57 -3.32
CA LEU A 20 -8.16 3.38 -4.17
C LEU A 20 -7.68 2.57 -5.39
N HIS A 21 -7.27 3.25 -6.44
CA HIS A 21 -6.56 2.63 -7.58
C HIS A 21 -5.05 2.48 -7.30
N THR A 22 -4.67 2.28 -6.04
CA THR A 22 -3.30 2.03 -5.63
C THR A 22 -3.26 1.07 -4.45
N VAL A 23 -2.10 0.46 -4.22
CA VAL A 23 -1.84 -0.46 -3.11
C VAL A 23 -0.97 0.25 -2.08
N LEU A 24 -1.47 0.36 -0.85
CA LEU A 24 -0.68 0.80 0.28
C LEU A 24 0.09 -0.38 0.87
N LEU A 25 1.41 -0.24 0.97
CA LEU A 25 2.27 -1.22 1.63
C LEU A 25 2.57 -0.80 3.07
N PRO A 26 2.76 -1.75 4.00
CA PRO A 26 3.24 -1.45 5.35
C PRO A 26 4.53 -0.61 5.32
N GLY A 27 4.58 0.44 6.16
CA GLY A 27 5.70 1.39 6.22
C GLY A 27 5.69 2.48 5.14
N ALA A 28 4.94 2.31 4.05
CA ALA A 28 4.88 3.30 2.99
C ALA A 28 4.04 4.53 3.38
N HIS A 29 4.46 5.69 2.92
CA HIS A 29 3.67 6.93 3.03
C HIS A 29 2.70 7.04 1.87
N LEU A 30 1.50 7.53 2.15
CA LEU A 30 0.47 7.79 1.15
C LEU A 30 -0.12 9.18 1.40
N PRO A 31 0.33 10.21 0.66
CA PRO A 31 -0.32 11.52 0.65
C PRO A 31 -1.61 11.43 -0.17
N LEU A 32 -2.68 12.04 0.31
CA LEU A 32 -3.98 12.07 -0.36
C LEU A 32 -4.59 13.47 -0.33
N HIS A 33 -5.15 13.89 -1.46
CA HIS A 33 -5.97 15.09 -1.57
C HIS A 33 -7.45 14.70 -1.47
N ILE A 34 -8.13 15.10 -0.40
CA ILE A 34 -9.48 14.68 -0.07
C ILE A 34 -10.48 15.76 -0.49
N PHE A 35 -11.21 15.49 -1.57
CA PHE A 35 -12.22 16.41 -2.13
C PHE A 35 -13.65 15.86 -2.05
N GLU A 36 -13.85 14.54 -2.13
CA GLU A 36 -15.18 13.93 -2.08
C GLU A 36 -15.85 14.13 -0.69
N PRO A 37 -17.15 14.50 -0.64
CA PRO A 37 -17.84 14.77 0.62
C PRO A 37 -17.76 13.62 1.63
N ARG A 38 -17.90 12.36 1.19
CA ARG A 38 -17.82 11.17 2.04
C ARG A 38 -16.45 11.02 2.72
N TYR A 39 -15.37 11.26 2.00
CA TYR A 39 -14.02 11.14 2.55
C TYR A 39 -13.58 12.40 3.33
N ARG A 40 -14.17 13.56 3.03
CA ARG A 40 -14.03 14.75 3.90
C ARG A 40 -14.67 14.48 5.27
N GLN A 41 -15.84 13.82 5.29
CA GLN A 41 -16.47 13.40 6.55
C GLN A 41 -15.61 12.34 7.27
N LEU A 42 -15.09 11.33 6.55
CA LEU A 42 -14.15 10.37 7.13
C LEU A 42 -12.95 11.06 7.78
N THR A 43 -12.31 12.01 7.09
CA THR A 43 -11.16 12.74 7.63
C THR A 43 -11.54 13.53 8.89
N ALA A 44 -12.70 14.19 8.90
CA ALA A 44 -13.21 14.90 10.08
C ALA A 44 -13.46 13.93 11.25
N ASP A 45 -14.02 12.75 10.98
CA ASP A 45 -14.29 11.73 12.00
C ASP A 45 -12.99 11.10 12.56
N LEU A 46 -11.94 10.95 11.70
CA LEU A 46 -10.63 10.45 12.11
C LEU A 46 -9.82 11.47 12.95
N THR A 47 -10.00 12.75 12.67
CA THR A 47 -9.34 13.83 13.44
C THR A 47 -10.12 14.25 14.69
N GLY A 48 -11.37 13.81 14.80
CA GLY A 48 -12.24 14.02 15.96
C GLY A 48 -12.14 12.87 16.96
N GLU A 49 -13.11 12.82 17.87
CA GLU A 49 -13.17 11.80 18.93
C GLU A 49 -13.98 10.54 18.53
N ARG A 50 -14.42 10.43 17.27
CA ARG A 50 -15.29 9.33 16.83
C ARG A 50 -14.59 7.97 16.82
N PHE A 51 -13.30 7.94 16.54
CA PHE A 51 -12.51 6.72 16.52
C PHE A 51 -11.39 6.78 17.58
N PRO A 52 -11.11 5.66 18.28
CA PRO A 52 -10.06 5.62 19.31
C PRO A 52 -8.65 5.78 18.71
N GLU A 53 -8.51 5.48 17.43
CA GLU A 53 -7.28 5.65 16.65
C GLU A 53 -7.63 6.23 15.28
N PRO A 54 -6.81 7.14 14.73
CA PRO A 54 -7.05 7.70 13.41
C PRO A 54 -6.60 6.71 12.31
N LEU A 55 -7.21 5.52 12.31
CA LEU A 55 -6.88 4.38 11.47
C LEU A 55 -8.04 4.05 10.54
N PHE A 56 -7.75 3.84 9.26
CA PHE A 56 -8.70 3.35 8.27
C PHE A 56 -8.07 2.29 7.37
N GLY A 57 -8.86 1.52 6.65
CA GLY A 57 -8.39 0.51 5.72
C GLY A 57 -8.27 1.07 4.31
N VAL A 58 -7.14 0.82 3.65
CA VAL A 58 -6.96 1.04 2.21
C VAL A 58 -6.99 -0.30 1.50
N VAL A 59 -7.82 -0.41 0.45
CA VAL A 59 -7.89 -1.57 -0.44
C VAL A 59 -7.80 -1.12 -1.89
N ALA A 60 -7.14 -1.92 -2.72
CA ALA A 60 -7.06 -1.64 -4.14
C ALA A 60 -8.32 -2.07 -4.87
N ILE A 61 -8.84 -1.20 -5.75
CA ILE A 61 -9.93 -1.49 -6.68
C ILE A 61 -9.39 -2.38 -7.80
N ARG A 62 -10.12 -3.44 -8.16
CA ARG A 62 -9.64 -4.45 -9.12
C ARG A 62 -9.51 -3.95 -10.55
N THR A 63 -10.35 -3.01 -10.95
CA THR A 63 -10.36 -2.48 -12.31
C THR A 63 -10.81 -1.02 -12.33
N SER A 64 -10.23 -0.23 -13.23
CA SER A 64 -10.58 1.18 -13.44
C SER A 64 -12.01 1.41 -13.93
N LEU A 65 -12.71 0.35 -14.35
CA LEU A 65 -14.12 0.43 -14.77
C LEU A 65 -15.09 0.56 -13.58
N ILE A 66 -14.66 0.20 -12.38
CA ILE A 66 -15.47 0.30 -11.15
C ILE A 66 -15.41 1.74 -10.65
N ARG A 67 -16.53 2.44 -10.72
CA ARG A 67 -16.67 3.82 -10.22
C ARG A 67 -17.07 3.87 -8.74
N GLU A 68 -17.89 2.92 -8.30
CA GLU A 68 -18.32 2.78 -6.91
C GLU A 68 -18.13 1.35 -6.42
N VAL A 69 -17.58 1.23 -5.22
CA VAL A 69 -17.39 -0.07 -4.56
C VAL A 69 -18.64 -0.38 -3.74
N GLU A 70 -19.33 -1.45 -4.12
CA GLU A 70 -20.57 -1.90 -3.48
C GLU A 70 -20.45 -3.32 -2.93
N SER A 71 -19.43 -4.07 -3.36
CA SER A 71 -19.24 -5.47 -2.98
C SER A 71 -17.77 -5.84 -2.88
N LEU A 72 -17.50 -6.99 -2.24
CA LEU A 72 -16.14 -7.55 -2.11
C LEU A 72 -15.48 -7.86 -3.47
N ASP A 73 -16.27 -8.17 -4.49
CA ASP A 73 -15.75 -8.50 -5.82
C ASP A 73 -15.13 -7.30 -6.55
N HIS A 74 -15.46 -6.09 -6.11
CA HIS A 74 -14.93 -4.85 -6.69
C HIS A 74 -13.49 -4.53 -6.24
N VAL A 75 -13.04 -5.14 -5.14
CA VAL A 75 -11.75 -4.83 -4.52
C VAL A 75 -10.89 -6.08 -4.31
N HIS A 76 -9.62 -5.88 -4.08
CA HIS A 76 -8.74 -6.97 -3.65
C HIS A 76 -9.04 -7.38 -2.20
N PRO A 77 -8.90 -8.68 -1.87
CA PRO A 77 -9.29 -9.20 -0.56
C PRO A 77 -8.32 -8.82 0.56
N ILE A 78 -7.11 -8.39 0.21
CA ILE A 78 -6.08 -7.99 1.17
C ILE A 78 -5.81 -6.50 1.01
N GLY A 79 -5.92 -5.78 2.12
CA GLY A 79 -5.62 -4.37 2.23
C GLY A 79 -4.59 -4.06 3.32
N CYS A 80 -4.32 -2.77 3.49
CA CYS A 80 -3.42 -2.26 4.52
C CYS A 80 -4.11 -1.19 5.37
N GLY A 81 -3.94 -1.26 6.68
CA GLY A 81 -4.35 -0.19 7.58
C GLY A 81 -3.51 1.06 7.30
N ALA A 82 -4.17 2.20 7.17
CA ALA A 82 -3.57 3.51 6.98
C ALA A 82 -3.75 4.33 8.26
N LEU A 83 -2.65 4.65 8.93
CA LEU A 83 -2.65 5.53 10.08
C LEU A 83 -2.49 6.97 9.61
N LEU A 84 -3.47 7.81 9.90
CA LEU A 84 -3.41 9.25 9.62
C LEU A 84 -2.31 9.89 10.47
N ARG A 85 -1.37 10.56 9.82
CA ARG A 85 -0.25 11.26 10.45
C ARG A 85 -0.49 12.76 10.53
N GLU A 86 -0.93 13.31 9.41
CA GLU A 86 -1.18 14.73 9.25
C GLU A 86 -2.49 14.95 8.51
N ALA A 87 -3.22 16.00 8.89
CA ALA A 87 -4.42 16.45 8.19
C ALA A 87 -4.44 17.96 8.17
N LYS A 88 -4.36 18.54 6.98
CA LYS A 88 -4.46 19.97 6.75
C LYS A 88 -5.78 20.29 6.07
N ARG A 89 -6.66 21.02 6.77
CA ARG A 89 -7.91 21.51 6.19
C ARG A 89 -7.64 22.72 5.31
N LEU A 90 -8.18 22.71 4.11
CA LEU A 90 -8.10 23.81 3.16
C LEU A 90 -9.30 24.76 3.32
N SER A 91 -9.19 25.98 2.78
CA SER A 91 -10.22 27.04 2.89
C SER A 91 -11.56 26.65 2.28
N ASP A 92 -11.56 25.78 1.26
CA ASP A 92 -12.75 25.26 0.57
C ASP A 92 -13.34 24.00 1.24
N GLY A 93 -12.77 23.59 2.38
CA GLY A 93 -13.21 22.45 3.16
C GLY A 93 -12.68 21.09 2.67
N ARG A 94 -11.81 21.05 1.66
CA ARG A 94 -11.01 19.87 1.30
C ARG A 94 -9.91 19.64 2.33
N PHE A 95 -9.24 18.48 2.26
CA PHE A 95 -8.10 18.17 3.12
C PHE A 95 -6.93 17.65 2.31
N ASP A 96 -5.73 18.04 2.70
CA ASP A 96 -4.51 17.34 2.36
C ASP A 96 -4.11 16.50 3.57
N ILE A 97 -3.97 15.19 3.37
CA ILE A 97 -3.60 14.27 4.45
C ILE A 97 -2.35 13.47 4.09
N VAL A 98 -1.60 13.11 5.13
CA VAL A 98 -0.48 12.17 5.00
C VAL A 98 -0.79 10.96 5.89
N THR A 99 -0.68 9.76 5.31
CA THR A 99 -0.91 8.50 6.02
C THR A 99 0.30 7.60 5.93
N THR A 100 0.43 6.66 6.87
CA THR A 100 1.45 5.63 6.85
C THR A 100 0.79 4.26 6.90
N GLY A 101 1.17 3.36 5.99
CA GLY A 101 0.75 1.97 6.02
C GLY A 101 1.21 1.26 7.29
N THR A 102 0.33 0.49 7.91
CA THR A 102 0.61 -0.23 9.17
C THR A 102 0.54 -1.74 8.95
N ARG A 103 -0.53 -2.38 9.40
CA ARG A 103 -0.74 -3.82 9.32
C ARG A 103 -1.60 -4.18 8.12
N ARG A 104 -1.36 -5.34 7.56
CA ARG A 104 -2.22 -5.94 6.53
C ARG A 104 -3.47 -6.50 7.17
N PHE A 105 -4.55 -6.49 6.41
CA PHE A 105 -5.78 -7.15 6.81
C PHE A 105 -6.41 -7.92 5.65
N ARG A 106 -7.22 -8.90 6.00
CA ARG A 106 -8.17 -9.55 5.09
C ARG A 106 -9.51 -8.85 5.22
N LEU A 107 -10.08 -8.43 4.11
CA LEU A 107 -11.42 -7.89 4.02
C LEU A 107 -12.43 -9.06 4.13
N LEU A 108 -13.35 -8.96 5.06
CA LEU A 108 -14.36 -9.99 5.31
C LEU A 108 -15.74 -9.56 4.81
N ASP A 109 -16.07 -8.26 5.00
CA ASP A 109 -17.36 -7.71 4.59
C ASP A 109 -17.27 -6.19 4.40
N ILE A 110 -18.22 -5.62 3.62
CA ILE A 110 -18.33 -4.18 3.37
C ILE A 110 -19.73 -3.73 3.74
N GLU A 111 -19.82 -2.75 4.63
CA GLU A 111 -21.05 -2.08 5.02
C GLU A 111 -21.14 -0.70 4.37
N THR A 112 -22.18 -0.50 3.55
CA THR A 112 -22.41 0.73 2.79
C THR A 112 -23.37 1.72 3.45
N ARG A 113 -24.02 1.31 4.57
CA ARG A 113 -25.10 2.09 5.20
C ARG A 113 -24.77 2.61 6.60
N ALA A 114 -23.68 2.17 7.20
CA ALA A 114 -23.32 2.49 8.58
C ALA A 114 -22.77 3.92 8.75
N ALA A 115 -22.25 4.52 7.68
CA ALA A 115 -21.67 5.87 7.65
C ALA A 115 -21.81 6.47 6.23
N PRO A 116 -21.54 7.77 6.04
CA PRO A 116 -21.46 8.37 4.70
C PRO A 116 -20.37 7.77 3.81
N TYR A 117 -19.40 7.08 4.40
CA TYR A 117 -18.30 6.34 3.77
C TYR A 117 -18.42 4.85 4.06
N LEU A 118 -17.68 4.03 3.35
CA LEU A 118 -17.70 2.58 3.55
C LEU A 118 -17.10 2.21 4.91
N MET A 119 -17.74 1.24 5.57
CA MET A 119 -17.19 0.54 6.72
C MET A 119 -16.85 -0.90 6.31
N ALA A 120 -15.83 -1.47 6.89
CA ALA A 120 -15.41 -2.82 6.57
C ALA A 120 -15.18 -3.66 7.81
N LYS A 121 -15.67 -4.89 7.78
CA LYS A 121 -15.27 -5.93 8.70
C LYS A 121 -13.97 -6.55 8.20
N VAL A 122 -12.92 -6.49 9.00
CA VAL A 122 -11.60 -6.96 8.64
C VAL A 122 -11.03 -7.91 9.68
N SER A 123 -10.09 -8.74 9.26
CA SER A 123 -9.27 -9.60 10.12
C SER A 123 -7.80 -9.28 9.86
N TRP A 124 -7.04 -8.99 10.91
CA TRP A 124 -5.62 -8.70 10.77
C TRP A 124 -4.86 -9.90 10.20
N LEU A 125 -3.97 -9.65 9.27
CA LEU A 125 -3.23 -10.69 8.55
C LEU A 125 -1.75 -10.64 8.95
N ASP A 126 -1.33 -11.58 9.78
CA ASP A 126 0.06 -11.69 10.20
C ASP A 126 0.91 -12.46 9.16
N ASP A 127 2.21 -12.24 9.24
CA ASP A 127 3.17 -13.03 8.48
C ASP A 127 3.20 -14.49 8.99
N THR A 128 3.48 -15.42 8.09
CA THR A 128 3.78 -16.79 8.52
C THR A 128 5.08 -16.82 9.32
N PRO A 129 5.16 -17.65 10.36
CA PRO A 129 6.41 -17.82 11.10
C PRO A 129 7.57 -18.14 10.17
N MET A 130 8.67 -17.44 10.32
CA MET A 130 9.88 -17.80 9.61
C MET A 130 10.46 -19.08 10.26
N PRO A 131 10.78 -20.12 9.48
CA PRO A 131 11.55 -21.23 10.02
C PRO A 131 12.88 -20.70 10.54
N PRO A 132 13.51 -21.38 11.51
CA PRO A 132 14.85 -21.04 11.95
C PRO A 132 15.80 -21.16 10.75
N ALA A 133 15.84 -20.10 9.95
CA ALA A 133 16.74 -20.01 8.81
C ALA A 133 18.16 -19.93 9.33
N LYS A 134 19.12 -20.54 8.63
CA LYS A 134 20.53 -20.25 8.89
C LYS A 134 20.67 -18.72 8.77
N PRO A 135 21.12 -18.02 9.81
CA PRO A 135 21.19 -16.54 9.82
C PRO A 135 21.85 -15.97 8.58
N ASP A 136 22.90 -16.65 8.10
CA ASP A 136 23.65 -16.27 6.89
C ASP A 136 22.79 -16.27 5.62
N LEU A 137 21.83 -17.17 5.47
CA LEU A 137 21.00 -17.23 4.25
C LEU A 137 19.99 -16.07 4.22
N ALA A 138 19.40 -15.73 5.36
CA ALA A 138 18.47 -14.62 5.47
C ALA A 138 19.18 -13.28 5.24
N ALA A 139 20.37 -13.08 5.83
CA ALA A 139 21.20 -11.89 5.62
C ALA A 139 21.59 -11.74 4.13
N ARG A 140 22.09 -12.80 3.50
CA ARG A 140 22.43 -12.78 2.06
C ARG A 140 21.26 -12.42 1.17
N LEU A 141 20.06 -12.91 1.48
CA LEU A 141 18.85 -12.54 0.73
C LEU A 141 18.52 -11.05 0.89
N GLY A 142 18.70 -10.52 2.09
CA GLY A 142 18.57 -9.08 2.37
C GLY A 142 19.54 -8.24 1.54
N ASP A 143 20.81 -8.65 1.48
CA ASP A 143 21.85 -7.96 0.69
C ASP A 143 21.55 -8.02 -0.82
N ILE A 144 21.08 -9.16 -1.32
CA ILE A 144 20.67 -9.31 -2.72
C ILE A 144 19.50 -8.38 -3.04
N ALA A 145 18.53 -8.24 -2.10
CA ALA A 145 17.39 -7.38 -2.28
C ALA A 145 17.79 -5.89 -2.30
N ARG A 146 18.67 -5.46 -1.40
CA ARG A 146 19.22 -4.10 -1.40
C ARG A 146 20.02 -3.81 -2.67
N ALA A 147 20.83 -4.76 -3.15
CA ALA A 147 21.54 -4.61 -4.40
C ALA A 147 20.60 -4.51 -5.62
N ALA A 148 19.46 -5.22 -5.62
CA ALA A 148 18.45 -5.10 -6.66
C ALA A 148 17.76 -3.72 -6.61
N HIS A 149 17.46 -3.21 -5.43
CA HIS A 149 16.92 -1.87 -5.22
C HIS A 149 17.87 -0.80 -5.69
N HIS A 150 19.14 -0.89 -5.32
CA HIS A 150 20.18 0.04 -5.80
C HIS A 150 20.24 0.09 -7.33
N ARG A 151 20.22 -1.08 -8.01
CA ARG A 151 20.21 -1.12 -9.48
C ARG A 151 18.96 -0.45 -10.07
N TYR A 152 17.80 -0.69 -9.47
CA TYR A 152 16.56 -0.04 -9.89
C TYR A 152 16.66 1.48 -9.76
N CYS A 153 17.04 1.99 -8.58
CA CYS A 153 17.15 3.42 -8.31
C CYS A 153 18.17 4.10 -9.24
N ALA A 154 19.34 3.47 -9.45
CA ALA A 154 20.34 3.98 -10.37
C ALA A 154 19.86 4.02 -11.84
N SER A 155 18.88 3.18 -12.22
CA SER A 155 18.30 3.19 -13.57
C SER A 155 17.09 4.12 -13.70
N ALA A 156 16.39 4.43 -12.57
CA ALA A 156 15.15 5.20 -12.55
C ALA A 156 15.34 6.69 -12.28
N TRP A 157 16.41 7.07 -11.58
CA TRP A 157 16.59 8.43 -11.09
C TRP A 157 17.93 9.01 -11.54
N GLU A 158 17.91 10.20 -12.15
CA GLU A 158 19.12 10.93 -12.55
C GLU A 158 19.87 11.55 -11.35
N ARG A 159 19.29 11.55 -10.16
CA ARG A 159 19.86 12.17 -8.94
C ARG A 159 19.89 11.19 -7.79
N ASP A 160 20.96 11.23 -6.99
CA ASP A 160 21.13 10.45 -5.75
C ASP A 160 20.23 10.99 -4.62
N GLY A 161 18.90 10.88 -4.78
CA GLY A 161 17.92 11.33 -3.78
C GLY A 161 17.24 10.19 -3.00
N TRP A 162 17.55 8.93 -3.36
CA TRP A 162 16.95 7.74 -2.73
C TRP A 162 17.85 7.22 -1.59
N GLN A 163 17.20 6.69 -0.55
CA GLN A 163 17.90 6.09 0.58
C GLN A 163 17.63 4.59 0.62
N SER A 164 18.70 3.81 0.81
CA SER A 164 18.53 2.38 1.08
C SER A 164 18.10 2.18 2.53
N PRO A 165 17.15 1.26 2.80
CA PRO A 165 16.80 0.90 4.17
C PRO A 165 18.03 0.45 4.97
N ALA A 166 18.03 0.77 6.28
CA ALA A 166 19.17 0.48 7.17
C ALA A 166 19.56 -1.02 7.12
N PRO A 167 20.86 -1.34 7.30
CA PRO A 167 21.33 -2.74 7.23
C PRO A 167 20.64 -3.67 8.23
N ASP A 168 20.26 -3.16 9.40
CA ASP A 168 19.58 -3.87 10.49
C ASP A 168 18.05 -3.91 10.37
N THR A 169 17.48 -3.40 9.25
CA THR A 169 16.04 -3.47 9.00
C THR A 169 15.54 -4.91 9.06
N ASP A 170 14.44 -5.14 9.81
CA ASP A 170 13.81 -6.47 9.89
C ASP A 170 13.41 -6.95 8.48
N LEU A 171 13.76 -8.20 8.16
CA LEU A 171 13.45 -8.83 6.87
C LEU A 171 11.94 -8.91 6.57
N ARG A 172 11.08 -8.84 7.61
CA ARG A 172 9.63 -8.78 7.44
C ARG A 172 9.18 -7.48 6.81
N GLU A 173 9.87 -6.38 7.09
CA GLU A 173 9.56 -5.04 6.61
C GLU A 173 10.35 -4.68 5.35
N LEU A 174 11.57 -5.21 5.24
CA LEU A 174 12.53 -4.84 4.20
C LEU A 174 11.92 -4.87 2.78
N ALA A 175 11.15 -5.91 2.44
CA ALA A 175 10.55 -6.02 1.12
C ALA A 175 9.56 -4.88 0.82
N TYR A 176 8.81 -4.42 1.81
CA TYR A 176 7.87 -3.31 1.66
C TYR A 176 8.57 -1.98 1.51
N LEU A 177 9.61 -1.74 2.32
CA LEU A 177 10.42 -0.52 2.25
C LEU A 177 11.12 -0.41 0.90
N LEU A 178 11.72 -1.51 0.40
CA LEU A 178 12.34 -1.53 -0.92
C LEU A 178 11.33 -1.32 -2.06
N ALA A 179 10.08 -1.75 -1.90
CA ALA A 179 9.03 -1.54 -2.90
C ALA A 179 8.35 -0.16 -2.80
N GLY A 180 8.47 0.51 -1.65
CA GLY A 180 7.81 1.79 -1.35
C GLY A 180 8.24 2.89 -2.32
N ASP A 181 9.53 2.98 -2.58
CA ASP A 181 10.14 4.01 -3.43
C ASP A 181 10.15 3.64 -4.92
N CYS A 182 9.58 2.49 -5.29
CA CYS A 182 9.62 1.99 -6.65
C CYS A 182 8.26 2.07 -7.33
N LEU A 183 8.25 2.48 -8.60
CA LEU A 183 7.05 2.53 -9.44
C LEU A 183 6.74 1.12 -9.97
N LEU A 184 6.19 0.28 -9.12
CA LEU A 184 5.73 -1.06 -9.50
C LEU A 184 4.26 -1.02 -9.95
N PRO A 185 3.88 -1.84 -10.95
CA PRO A 185 2.49 -2.06 -11.32
C PRO A 185 1.62 -2.46 -10.14
N LEU A 186 0.31 -2.11 -10.20
CA LEU A 186 -0.63 -2.39 -9.12
C LEU A 186 -0.66 -3.87 -8.74
N ASP A 187 -0.73 -4.77 -9.73
CA ASP A 187 -0.78 -6.22 -9.51
C ASP A 187 0.47 -6.74 -8.79
N ASP A 188 1.64 -6.20 -9.11
CA ASP A 188 2.90 -6.57 -8.45
C ASP A 188 2.95 -6.07 -7.00
N ARG A 189 2.48 -4.84 -6.75
CA ARG A 189 2.34 -4.31 -5.39
C ARG A 189 1.33 -5.13 -4.58
N GLN A 190 0.22 -5.51 -5.20
CA GLN A 190 -0.80 -6.34 -4.57
C GLN A 190 -0.26 -7.75 -4.25
N ALA A 191 0.47 -8.36 -5.15
CA ALA A 191 1.12 -9.65 -4.90
C ALA A 191 2.13 -9.60 -3.74
N LEU A 192 2.88 -8.49 -3.59
CA LEU A 192 3.74 -8.27 -2.43
C LEU A 192 2.94 -8.12 -1.13
N LEU A 193 1.81 -7.42 -1.17
CA LEU A 193 0.94 -7.24 -0.01
C LEU A 193 0.30 -8.56 0.45
N GLU A 194 -0.07 -9.42 -0.50
CA GLU A 194 -0.72 -10.71 -0.23
C GLU A 194 0.24 -11.80 0.27
N GLU A 195 1.54 -11.73 -0.10
CA GLU A 195 2.52 -12.75 0.29
C GLU A 195 2.79 -12.69 1.81
N ARG A 196 2.39 -13.74 2.52
CA ARG A 196 2.53 -13.86 3.98
C ARG A 196 3.93 -14.31 4.43
N HIS A 197 4.70 -14.94 3.56
CA HIS A 197 6.02 -15.44 3.94
C HIS A 197 7.11 -14.39 3.65
N PRO A 198 7.78 -13.81 4.68
CA PRO A 198 8.72 -12.70 4.50
C PRO A 198 9.83 -12.97 3.49
N LEU A 199 10.43 -14.16 3.53
CA LEU A 199 11.51 -14.51 2.58
C LEU A 199 11.01 -14.70 1.13
N ARG A 200 9.76 -15.17 0.93
CA ARG A 200 9.17 -15.24 -0.41
C ARG A 200 8.87 -13.84 -0.93
N ARG A 201 8.32 -12.97 -0.07
CA ARG A 201 8.08 -11.56 -0.39
C ARG A 201 9.38 -10.87 -0.79
N LEU A 202 10.47 -11.11 -0.05
CA LEU A 202 11.79 -10.55 -0.36
C LEU A 202 12.35 -11.06 -1.70
N ARG A 203 12.18 -12.34 -2.02
CA ARG A 203 12.53 -12.89 -3.36
C ARG A 203 11.68 -12.26 -4.47
N THR A 204 10.40 -12.05 -4.21
CA THR A 204 9.50 -11.43 -5.19
C THR A 204 9.93 -10.00 -5.48
N VAL A 205 10.21 -9.18 -4.46
CA VAL A 205 10.68 -7.80 -4.69
C VAL A 205 12.02 -7.78 -5.43
N CYS A 206 12.96 -8.65 -5.12
CA CYS A 206 14.21 -8.76 -5.88
C CYS A 206 13.97 -8.99 -7.38
N ARG A 207 13.07 -9.92 -7.71
CA ARG A 207 12.72 -10.24 -9.11
C ARG A 207 12.07 -9.04 -9.80
N LEU A 208 11.11 -8.38 -9.14
CA LEU A 208 10.41 -7.21 -9.67
C LEU A 208 11.40 -6.07 -9.94
N LEU A 209 12.21 -5.72 -8.97
CA LEU A 209 13.17 -4.62 -9.11
C LEU A 209 14.20 -4.88 -10.22
N ASN A 210 14.70 -6.12 -10.35
CA ASN A 210 15.59 -6.47 -11.45
C ASN A 210 14.90 -6.40 -12.81
N ARG A 211 13.62 -6.79 -12.90
CA ARG A 211 12.83 -6.68 -14.13
C ARG A 211 12.67 -5.21 -14.53
N GLU A 212 12.24 -4.37 -13.61
CA GLU A 212 12.02 -2.94 -13.87
C GLU A 212 13.35 -2.22 -14.20
N ALA A 213 14.43 -2.48 -13.47
CA ALA A 213 15.74 -1.94 -13.79
C ALA A 213 16.19 -2.33 -15.22
N GLY A 214 15.90 -3.58 -15.63
CA GLY A 214 16.18 -4.04 -16.98
C GLY A 214 15.36 -3.33 -18.06
N PHE A 215 14.12 -2.98 -17.78
CA PHE A 215 13.30 -2.19 -18.70
C PHE A 215 13.81 -0.75 -18.79
N LEU A 216 14.02 -0.10 -17.65
CA LEU A 216 14.48 1.30 -17.59
C LEU A 216 15.82 1.49 -18.30
N SER A 217 16.77 0.59 -18.05
CA SER A 217 18.10 0.67 -18.69
C SER A 217 18.08 0.47 -20.21
N LYS A 218 17.12 -0.34 -20.74
CA LYS A 218 17.01 -0.59 -22.18
C LYS A 218 16.22 0.49 -22.92
N LEU A 219 15.20 1.04 -22.29
CA LEU A 219 14.29 1.98 -22.92
C LEU A 219 14.73 3.44 -22.73
N HIS A 220 15.70 3.72 -21.84
CA HIS A 220 16.08 5.07 -21.41
C HIS A 220 14.84 5.87 -20.98
N ALA A 221 13.83 5.17 -20.44
CA ALA A 221 12.56 5.75 -20.04
C ALA A 221 12.67 6.23 -18.60
N VAL A 222 12.38 7.51 -18.37
CA VAL A 222 12.22 8.05 -17.02
C VAL A 222 10.82 7.64 -16.53
N PRO A 223 10.69 6.97 -15.37
CA PRO A 223 9.39 6.67 -14.80
C PRO A 223 8.68 7.98 -14.46
N VAL A 224 7.49 8.21 -15.05
CA VAL A 224 6.64 9.34 -14.70
C VAL A 224 5.69 8.89 -13.59
N PRO A 225 5.65 9.54 -12.42
CA PRO A 225 4.65 9.26 -11.40
C PRO A 225 3.25 9.49 -11.97
N PHE A 226 2.33 8.56 -11.74
CA PHE A 226 0.94 8.68 -12.20
C PHE A 226 0.16 9.86 -11.61
N THR A 227 0.74 10.60 -10.68
CA THR A 227 0.14 11.79 -10.05
C THR A 227 0.03 13.01 -10.98
N ASP A 228 0.74 13.03 -12.11
CA ASP A 228 0.75 14.18 -13.02
C ASP A 228 -0.23 14.04 -14.22
N VAL A 229 -0.94 12.91 -14.34
CA VAL A 229 -1.80 12.65 -15.53
C VAL A 229 -3.23 13.16 -15.35
N ASP A 230 -3.66 13.51 -14.15
CA ASP A 230 -5.02 13.97 -13.83
C ASP A 230 -5.13 15.48 -13.50
N ALA A 231 -4.18 16.30 -13.93
CA ALA A 231 -4.41 17.74 -13.95
C ALA A 231 -5.33 18.06 -15.16
N PRO A 232 -6.57 18.52 -14.98
CA PRO A 232 -7.40 18.92 -16.08
C PRO A 232 -6.72 20.12 -16.76
N VAL A 233 -6.35 19.94 -18.04
CA VAL A 233 -5.96 21.04 -18.92
C VAL A 233 -7.16 21.98 -18.99
N ALA A 234 -7.04 23.14 -18.37
CA ALA A 234 -8.05 24.17 -18.49
C ALA A 234 -8.18 24.57 -19.97
N PRO A 235 -9.38 24.56 -20.57
CA PRO A 235 -9.55 25.03 -21.92
C PRO A 235 -9.21 26.53 -21.98
N ASN A 236 -8.22 26.88 -22.77
CA ASN A 236 -7.97 28.28 -23.15
C ASN A 236 -9.24 28.81 -23.83
N MET A 237 -9.97 29.67 -23.14
CA MET A 237 -10.98 30.52 -23.73
C MET A 237 -10.27 31.78 -24.28
N ASN A 238 -10.12 31.81 -25.59
CA ASN A 238 -10.06 33.06 -26.37
C ASN A 238 -11.46 33.44 -26.78
#